data_22b18f24d92bf653dea69d83608c3071
#
_entry.id   22b18f24d92bf653dea69d83608c3071
#
_cell.length_a   1.000
_cell.length_b   1.000
_cell.length_c   1.000
_cell.angle_alpha   90.00
_cell.angle_beta   90.00
_cell.angle_gamma   90.00
#
_symmetry.space_group_name_H-M   'P 1'
#
loop_
_entity.id
_entity.type
_entity.pdbx_description
1 polymer ?
#
loop_
_entity_poly.entity_id
_entity_poly.type
_entity_poly.pdbx_seq_one_letter_code
_entity_poly.pdbx_strand_id
1 'polypeptide(L)'
;NISNISNQLYTTAPDKTGRLPKEMAVYSLLDELSIPYERVDHAVTETMEACENIDMLLGVSMCKNLFLINRQKTAFYLLMIPGKKKFKTKDVSKQLGTSRLSFAEAEYMEQYLNITPGSVSVLGLMNDSNHAVHLVIDKELLDNEYIGCHPCINTSSLKIRTEDILNVFLKHTGHTWTTVDLSLIHISEPTRHSL
;
A
#
# COMPACT_ATOMS: atom_id res chain seq x y z
N ASN A 1 13.90 4.84 -17.16
CA ASN A 1 13.86 4.95 -18.61
C ASN A 1 12.40 4.97 -19.07
N ILE A 2 11.97 6.10 -19.69
CA ILE A 2 10.59 6.33 -20.11
C ILE A 2 10.10 5.25 -21.07
N SER A 3 11.02 4.60 -21.79
CA SER A 3 10.68 3.52 -22.74
C SER A 3 10.07 2.27 -22.07
N ASN A 4 10.18 2.14 -20.73
CA ASN A 4 9.70 0.98 -20.00
C ASN A 4 8.32 1.17 -19.37
N ILE A 5 7.63 2.27 -19.70
CA ILE A 5 6.29 2.56 -19.23
C ILE A 5 5.34 2.42 -20.41
N SER A 6 4.28 1.64 -20.22
CA SER A 6 3.17 1.64 -21.17
C SER A 6 2.51 3.02 -21.13
N ASN A 7 2.36 3.69 -22.27
CA ASN A 7 1.69 4.99 -22.33
C ASN A 7 0.17 4.85 -22.35
N GLN A 8 -0.35 3.71 -21.93
CA GLN A 8 -1.77 3.41 -22.02
C GLN A 8 -2.34 3.09 -20.64
N LEU A 9 -3.51 3.68 -20.37
CA LEU A 9 -4.33 3.34 -19.23
C LEU A 9 -5.30 2.23 -19.63
N TYR A 10 -5.36 1.21 -18.79
CA TYR A 10 -6.31 0.12 -18.97
C TYR A 10 -7.33 0.16 -17.84
N THR A 11 -8.57 -0.17 -18.16
CA THR A 11 -9.65 -0.27 -17.16
C THR A 11 -10.10 -1.70 -16.93
N THR A 12 -9.41 -2.65 -17.55
CA THR A 12 -9.70 -4.08 -17.47
C THR A 12 -8.45 -4.86 -17.09
N ALA A 13 -8.64 -6.10 -16.67
CA ALA A 13 -7.54 -7.00 -16.38
C ALA A 13 -6.71 -7.29 -17.62
N PRO A 14 -5.39 -7.49 -17.47
CA PRO A 14 -4.56 -7.93 -18.58
C PRO A 14 -4.81 -9.39 -18.93
N ASP A 15 -4.32 -9.80 -20.10
CA ASP A 15 -4.22 -11.23 -20.42
C ASP A 15 -3.29 -11.91 -19.40
N LYS A 16 -3.61 -13.13 -18.99
CA LYS A 16 -2.85 -13.85 -17.98
C LYS A 16 -1.46 -14.31 -18.44
N THR A 17 -1.19 -14.28 -19.74
CA THR A 17 0.09 -14.74 -20.30
C THR A 17 1.25 -13.90 -19.76
N GLY A 18 2.24 -14.55 -19.16
CA GLY A 18 3.40 -13.87 -18.57
C GLY A 18 3.12 -13.15 -17.25
N ARG A 19 1.94 -13.36 -16.65
CA ARG A 19 1.56 -12.74 -15.37
C ARG A 19 1.55 -13.77 -14.24
N LEU A 20 1.86 -13.30 -13.04
CA LEU A 20 1.85 -14.16 -11.85
C LEU A 20 0.41 -14.40 -11.37
N PRO A 21 0.12 -15.61 -10.85
CA PRO A 21 -1.21 -15.89 -10.31
C PRO A 21 -1.68 -14.90 -9.23
N LYS A 22 -0.77 -14.43 -8.39
CA LYS A 22 -1.10 -13.47 -7.33
C LYS A 22 -1.54 -12.11 -7.88
N GLU A 23 -0.99 -11.69 -9.01
CA GLU A 23 -1.44 -10.48 -9.70
C GLU A 23 -2.82 -10.68 -10.30
N MET A 24 -3.03 -11.76 -11.03
CA MET A 24 -4.31 -12.05 -11.67
C MET A 24 -5.44 -12.23 -10.66
N ALA A 25 -5.13 -12.77 -9.47
CA ALA A 25 -6.10 -12.91 -8.39
C ALA A 25 -6.63 -11.55 -7.92
N VAL A 26 -5.79 -10.52 -7.94
CA VAL A 26 -6.21 -9.15 -7.58
C VAL A 26 -7.28 -8.66 -8.54
N TYR A 27 -7.03 -8.76 -9.85
CA TYR A 27 -7.99 -8.29 -10.84
C TYR A 27 -9.30 -9.08 -10.77
N SER A 28 -9.21 -10.39 -10.59
CA SER A 28 -10.40 -11.24 -10.45
C SER A 28 -11.25 -10.80 -9.26
N LEU A 29 -10.64 -10.50 -8.13
CA LEU A 29 -11.36 -10.05 -6.96
C LEU A 29 -11.97 -8.66 -7.17
N LEU A 30 -11.22 -7.72 -7.73
CA LEU A 30 -11.76 -6.39 -8.02
C LEU A 30 -12.97 -6.46 -8.95
N ASP A 31 -12.91 -7.32 -9.98
CA ASP A 31 -14.01 -7.52 -10.90
C ASP A 31 -15.21 -8.16 -10.22
N GLU A 32 -14.97 -9.18 -9.38
CA GLU A 32 -16.02 -9.83 -8.59
C GLU A 32 -16.75 -8.86 -7.68
N LEU A 33 -16.01 -7.94 -7.07
CA LEU A 33 -16.55 -6.92 -6.17
C LEU A 33 -17.09 -5.69 -6.92
N SER A 34 -16.99 -5.67 -8.23
CA SER A 34 -17.39 -4.52 -9.08
C SER A 34 -16.66 -3.24 -8.70
N ILE A 35 -15.39 -3.34 -8.34
CA ILE A 35 -14.54 -2.20 -8.03
C ILE A 35 -13.84 -1.74 -9.32
N PRO A 36 -14.13 -0.55 -9.85
CA PRO A 36 -13.42 -0.01 -11.00
C PRO A 36 -11.98 0.34 -10.66
N TYR A 37 -11.10 0.22 -11.61
CA TYR A 37 -9.70 0.62 -11.46
C TYR A 37 -9.12 1.09 -12.79
N GLU A 38 -8.07 1.87 -12.71
CA GLU A 38 -7.22 2.19 -13.85
C GLU A 38 -5.86 1.54 -13.62
N ARG A 39 -5.27 0.98 -14.66
CA ARG A 39 -4.01 0.24 -14.59
C ARG A 39 -3.01 0.78 -15.60
N VAL A 40 -1.76 0.90 -15.16
CA VAL A 40 -0.60 1.18 -16.00
C VAL A 40 0.42 0.08 -15.79
N ASP A 41 0.92 -0.48 -16.87
CA ASP A 41 2.01 -1.45 -16.84
C ASP A 41 3.34 -0.74 -17.03
N HIS A 42 4.37 -1.19 -16.34
CA HIS A 42 5.69 -0.56 -16.38
C HIS A 42 6.76 -1.56 -15.92
N ALA A 43 8.02 -1.25 -16.19
CA ALA A 43 9.11 -1.99 -15.58
C ALA A 43 9.24 -1.64 -14.10
N VAL A 44 10.04 -2.40 -13.37
CA VAL A 44 10.36 -2.07 -11.97
C VAL A 44 10.95 -0.66 -11.93
N THR A 45 10.39 0.20 -11.08
CA THR A 45 10.82 1.59 -10.99
C THR A 45 11.94 1.74 -9.98
N GLU A 46 13.11 2.17 -10.44
CA GLU A 46 14.28 2.35 -9.58
C GLU A 46 14.61 3.83 -9.33
N THR A 47 13.94 4.75 -10.04
CA THR A 47 14.20 6.18 -9.91
C THR A 47 12.95 6.95 -9.53
N MET A 48 13.16 8.10 -8.88
CA MET A 48 12.08 9.04 -8.55
C MET A 48 11.37 9.55 -9.80
N GLU A 49 12.13 9.81 -10.86
CA GLU A 49 11.56 10.28 -12.13
C GLU A 49 10.60 9.25 -12.74
N ALA A 50 10.96 7.97 -12.73
CA ALA A 50 10.11 6.91 -13.24
C ALA A 50 8.81 6.80 -12.43
N CYS A 51 8.89 6.92 -11.10
CA CYS A 51 7.72 6.92 -10.22
C CYS A 51 6.81 8.11 -10.51
N GLU A 52 7.37 9.30 -10.68
CA GLU A 52 6.59 10.50 -11.00
C GLU A 52 5.88 10.39 -12.35
N ASN A 53 6.51 9.77 -13.35
CA ASN A 53 5.90 9.55 -14.66
C ASN A 53 4.69 8.62 -14.56
N ILE A 54 4.77 7.57 -13.74
CA ILE A 54 3.66 6.67 -13.48
C ILE A 54 2.52 7.40 -12.77
N ASP A 55 2.85 8.17 -11.74
CA ASP A 55 1.86 8.97 -11.00
C ASP A 55 1.13 9.95 -11.92
N MET A 56 1.86 10.61 -12.80
CA MET A 56 1.25 11.54 -13.76
C MET A 56 0.31 10.82 -14.73
N LEU A 57 0.71 9.65 -15.22
CA LEU A 57 -0.08 8.89 -16.17
C LEU A 57 -1.36 8.35 -15.52
N LEU A 58 -1.28 7.87 -14.29
CA LEU A 58 -2.45 7.41 -13.52
C LEU A 58 -3.31 8.55 -12.99
N GLY A 59 -2.73 9.74 -12.80
CA GLY A 59 -3.43 10.84 -12.17
C GLY A 59 -3.64 10.63 -10.67
N VAL A 60 -2.71 9.96 -10.00
CA VAL A 60 -2.74 9.71 -8.55
C VAL A 60 -1.30 9.51 -8.06
N SER A 61 -1.02 9.92 -6.82
CA SER A 61 0.26 9.60 -6.19
C SER A 61 0.19 8.19 -5.60
N MET A 62 1.19 7.37 -5.91
CA MET A 62 1.30 6.04 -5.31
C MET A 62 1.54 6.18 -3.80
N CYS A 63 0.78 5.47 -3.00
CA CYS A 63 1.03 5.43 -1.56
C CYS A 63 2.17 4.47 -1.23
N LYS A 64 2.79 4.66 -0.07
CA LYS A 64 3.72 3.70 0.52
C LYS A 64 2.94 2.71 1.37
N ASN A 65 3.27 1.44 1.20
CA ASN A 65 2.75 0.35 2.02
C ASN A 65 3.93 -0.32 2.70
N LEU A 66 3.94 -0.32 4.02
CA LEU A 66 5.05 -0.79 4.82
C LEU A 66 4.58 -1.91 5.73
N PHE A 67 5.29 -3.03 5.71
CA PHE A 67 4.95 -4.18 6.52
C PHE A 67 5.83 -4.21 7.77
N LEU A 68 5.20 -4.04 8.93
CA LEU A 68 5.86 -3.84 10.22
C LEU A 68 5.54 -4.98 11.18
N ILE A 69 6.45 -5.20 12.12
CA ILE A 69 6.34 -6.23 13.14
C ILE A 69 6.70 -5.63 14.50
N ASN A 70 6.03 -6.08 15.55
CA ASN A 70 6.37 -5.67 16.92
C ASN A 70 7.64 -6.37 17.39
N ARG A 71 8.19 -5.90 18.52
CA ARG A 71 9.45 -6.40 19.08
C ARG A 71 9.40 -7.90 19.38
N GLN A 72 8.26 -8.40 19.86
CA GLN A 72 8.07 -9.80 20.22
C GLN A 72 7.84 -10.72 19.01
N LYS A 73 7.69 -10.14 17.82
CA LYS A 73 7.36 -10.87 16.58
C LYS A 73 6.05 -11.65 16.69
N THR A 74 5.07 -11.08 17.37
CA THR A 74 3.75 -11.66 17.59
C THR A 74 2.63 -10.91 16.90
N ALA A 75 2.87 -9.67 16.44
CA ALA A 75 1.85 -8.84 15.81
C ALA A 75 2.42 -8.18 14.55
N PHE A 76 1.61 -8.18 13.49
CA PHE A 76 1.98 -7.67 12.18
C PHE A 76 1.08 -6.50 11.81
N TYR A 77 1.66 -5.50 11.14
CA TYR A 77 0.97 -4.27 10.79
C TYR A 77 1.28 -3.91 9.33
N LEU A 78 0.26 -3.53 8.60
CA LEU A 78 0.41 -2.94 7.27
C LEU A 78 0.10 -1.46 7.40
N LEU A 79 1.10 -0.61 7.20
CA LEU A 79 0.96 0.84 7.30
C LEU A 79 0.85 1.44 5.91
N MET A 80 -0.23 2.17 5.65
CA MET A 80 -0.43 2.94 4.43
C MET A 80 -0.20 4.42 4.73
N ILE A 81 0.72 5.05 3.99
CA ILE A 81 1.01 6.48 4.12
C ILE A 81 1.19 7.10 2.72
N PRO A 82 1.06 8.42 2.58
CA PRO A 82 1.42 9.09 1.33
C PRO A 82 2.85 8.79 0.92
N GLY A 83 3.06 8.58 -0.39
CA GLY A 83 4.34 8.08 -0.91
C GLY A 83 5.55 8.94 -0.58
N LYS A 84 5.37 10.25 -0.47
CA LYS A 84 6.47 11.20 -0.18
C LYS A 84 6.59 11.53 1.30
N LYS A 85 5.70 11.03 2.13
CA LYS A 85 5.68 11.38 3.55
C LYS A 85 6.78 10.64 4.30
N LYS A 86 7.56 11.38 5.09
CA LYS A 86 8.54 10.81 6.00
C LYS A 86 7.85 10.42 7.31
N PHE A 87 8.32 9.36 7.94
CA PHE A 87 7.77 8.89 9.20
C PHE A 87 8.86 8.19 10.01
N LYS A 88 8.58 8.00 11.30
CA LYS A 88 9.42 7.19 12.19
C LYS A 88 8.56 6.08 12.77
N THR A 89 9.07 4.86 12.78
CA THR A 89 8.36 3.72 13.38
C THR A 89 8.03 3.94 14.84
N LYS A 90 8.88 4.68 15.56
CA LYS A 90 8.65 5.09 16.93
C LYS A 90 7.33 5.82 17.11
N ASP A 91 7.01 6.72 16.20
CA ASP A 91 5.80 7.54 16.27
C ASP A 91 4.55 6.74 15.97
N VAL A 92 4.65 5.82 15.04
CA VAL A 92 3.58 4.87 14.75
C VAL A 92 3.32 3.99 15.97
N SER A 93 4.38 3.43 16.55
CA SER A 93 4.29 2.59 17.74
C SER A 93 3.60 3.32 18.89
N LYS A 94 3.96 4.58 19.10
CA LYS A 94 3.38 5.42 20.15
C LYS A 94 1.89 5.63 19.95
N GLN A 95 1.46 5.97 18.74
CA GLN A 95 0.04 6.18 18.45
C GLN A 95 -0.77 4.91 18.55
N LEU A 96 -0.18 3.76 18.22
CA LEU A 96 -0.85 2.46 18.33
C LEU A 96 -0.81 1.88 19.75
N GLY A 97 0.00 2.45 20.64
CA GLY A 97 0.15 1.92 22.00
C GLY A 97 0.82 0.55 22.04
N THR A 98 1.71 0.26 21.10
CA THR A 98 2.40 -1.02 20.99
C THR A 98 3.90 -0.87 21.28
N SER A 99 4.59 -2.00 21.46
CA SER A 99 6.03 -2.01 21.52
C SER A 99 6.64 -1.50 20.22
N ARG A 100 7.93 -1.17 20.22
CA ARG A 100 8.61 -0.61 19.05
C ARG A 100 8.42 -1.49 17.82
N LEU A 101 7.92 -0.89 16.76
CA LEU A 101 7.77 -1.54 15.47
C LEU A 101 9.05 -1.43 14.65
N SER A 102 9.32 -2.47 13.88
CA SER A 102 10.41 -2.50 12.90
C SER A 102 9.88 -3.10 11.59
N PHE A 103 10.67 -3.03 10.54
CA PHE A 103 10.28 -3.64 9.27
C PHE A 103 10.32 -5.17 9.40
N ALA A 104 9.25 -5.83 8.97
CA ALA A 104 9.16 -7.28 8.98
C ALA A 104 10.02 -7.87 7.86
N GLU A 105 10.64 -9.03 8.13
CA GLU A 105 11.43 -9.74 7.15
C GLU A 105 10.57 -10.23 5.98
N ALA A 106 11.21 -10.44 4.82
CA ALA A 106 10.53 -10.85 3.59
C ALA A 106 9.73 -12.16 3.76
N GLU A 107 10.19 -13.07 4.59
CA GLU A 107 9.49 -14.34 4.82
C GLU A 107 8.09 -14.15 5.43
N TYR A 108 7.93 -13.19 6.34
CA TYR A 108 6.63 -12.86 6.93
C TYR A 108 5.72 -12.17 5.92
N MET A 109 6.29 -11.31 5.09
CA MET A 109 5.55 -10.63 4.04
C MET A 109 4.95 -11.65 3.04
N GLU A 110 5.74 -12.64 2.67
CA GLU A 110 5.30 -13.70 1.78
C GLU A 110 4.26 -14.60 2.46
N GLN A 111 4.49 -14.95 3.73
CA GLN A 111 3.61 -15.82 4.49
C GLN A 111 2.21 -15.23 4.67
N TYR A 112 2.12 -13.95 5.03
CA TYR A 112 0.84 -13.31 5.38
C TYR A 112 0.17 -12.61 4.21
N LEU A 113 0.94 -12.04 3.29
CA LEU A 113 0.41 -11.24 2.20
C LEU A 113 0.61 -11.85 0.82
N ASN A 114 1.42 -12.91 0.72
CA ASN A 114 1.84 -13.49 -0.56
C ASN A 114 2.50 -12.45 -1.47
N ILE A 115 3.31 -11.57 -0.90
CA ILE A 115 3.98 -10.49 -1.62
C ILE A 115 5.47 -10.51 -1.32
N THR A 116 6.28 -10.11 -2.30
CA THR A 116 7.71 -9.93 -2.14
C THR A 116 8.05 -8.46 -1.86
N PRO A 117 9.24 -8.16 -1.28
CA PRO A 117 9.66 -6.78 -1.05
C PRO A 117 9.60 -5.91 -2.31
N GLY A 118 9.16 -4.67 -2.14
CA GLY A 118 8.98 -3.73 -3.24
C GLY A 118 7.59 -3.75 -3.86
N SER A 119 6.75 -4.72 -3.50
CA SER A 119 5.41 -4.90 -4.07
C SER A 119 4.29 -4.84 -3.03
N VAL A 120 4.62 -4.44 -1.79
CA VAL A 120 3.65 -4.43 -0.69
C VAL A 120 2.46 -3.56 -1.04
N SER A 121 1.27 -4.08 -0.79
CA SER A 121 0.01 -3.45 -1.15
C SER A 121 -1.09 -3.81 -0.17
N VAL A 122 -1.99 -2.87 0.07
CA VAL A 122 -3.23 -3.12 0.83
C VAL A 122 -4.02 -4.26 0.23
N LEU A 123 -3.93 -4.47 -1.09
CA LEU A 123 -4.65 -5.54 -1.78
C LEU A 123 -4.15 -6.92 -1.37
N GLY A 124 -2.95 -7.03 -0.80
CA GLY A 124 -2.42 -8.27 -0.23
C GLY A 124 -3.21 -8.77 0.96
N LEU A 125 -4.04 -7.93 1.59
CA LEU A 125 -4.92 -8.36 2.68
C LEU A 125 -5.93 -9.42 2.24
N MET A 126 -6.19 -9.55 0.94
CA MET A 126 -7.01 -10.65 0.42
C MET A 126 -6.43 -12.02 0.74
N ASN A 127 -5.12 -12.10 1.00
CA ASN A 127 -4.42 -13.34 1.32
C ASN A 127 -4.33 -13.60 2.83
N ASP A 128 -4.70 -12.62 3.66
CA ASP A 128 -4.65 -12.71 5.12
C ASP A 128 -6.00 -13.20 5.68
N SER A 129 -6.33 -14.45 5.39
CA SER A 129 -7.62 -15.03 5.78
C SER A 129 -7.81 -15.15 7.30
N ASN A 130 -6.73 -15.22 8.06
CA ASN A 130 -6.76 -15.33 9.51
C ASN A 130 -6.78 -13.98 10.22
N HIS A 131 -6.79 -12.88 9.48
CA HIS A 131 -6.78 -11.52 10.02
C HIS A 131 -5.60 -11.28 10.96
N ALA A 132 -4.43 -11.83 10.61
CA ALA A 132 -3.22 -11.69 11.41
C ALA A 132 -2.57 -10.31 11.25
N VAL A 133 -2.86 -9.61 10.15
CA VAL A 133 -2.28 -8.32 9.83
C VAL A 133 -3.23 -7.20 10.24
N HIS A 134 -2.74 -6.28 11.06
CA HIS A 134 -3.48 -5.08 11.46
C HIS A 134 -3.21 -3.96 10.45
N LEU A 135 -4.27 -3.43 9.86
CA LEU A 135 -4.17 -2.34 8.90
C LEU A 135 -4.14 -1.00 9.63
N VAL A 136 -3.18 -0.16 9.29
CA VAL A 136 -3.00 1.18 9.84
C VAL A 136 -2.93 2.17 8.68
N ILE A 137 -3.77 3.19 8.70
CA ILE A 137 -3.85 4.16 7.60
C ILE A 137 -3.58 5.56 8.14
N ASP A 138 -2.65 6.28 7.48
CA ASP A 138 -2.43 7.69 7.77
C ASP A 138 -3.68 8.48 7.39
N LYS A 139 -4.12 9.33 8.30
CA LYS A 139 -5.28 10.19 8.15
C LYS A 139 -5.32 10.93 6.81
N GLU A 140 -4.17 11.37 6.32
CA GLU A 140 -4.07 12.10 5.06
C GLU A 140 -4.60 11.30 3.86
N LEU A 141 -4.38 9.97 3.84
CA LEU A 141 -4.89 9.13 2.76
C LEU A 141 -6.40 9.03 2.75
N LEU A 142 -7.03 9.11 3.92
CA LEU A 142 -8.48 9.00 4.03
C LEU A 142 -9.20 10.20 3.39
N ASP A 143 -8.50 11.32 3.24
CA ASP A 143 -9.06 12.53 2.62
C ASP A 143 -8.89 12.54 1.10
N ASN A 144 -8.13 11.62 0.54
CA ASN A 144 -7.91 11.52 -0.91
C ASN A 144 -9.04 10.72 -1.57
N GLU A 145 -9.50 11.18 -2.71
CA GLU A 145 -10.54 10.48 -3.47
C GLU A 145 -10.05 9.14 -4.02
N TYR A 146 -8.77 9.07 -4.40
CA TYR A 146 -8.16 7.90 -5.00
C TYR A 146 -6.90 7.48 -4.27
N ILE A 147 -6.62 6.18 -4.31
CA ILE A 147 -5.39 5.58 -3.81
C ILE A 147 -4.66 4.93 -4.98
N GLY A 148 -3.35 5.18 -5.08
CA GLY A 148 -2.46 4.48 -5.99
C GLY A 148 -1.77 3.33 -5.26
N CYS A 149 -1.88 2.12 -5.78
CA CYS A 149 -1.28 0.93 -5.17
C CYS A 149 -0.89 -0.12 -6.21
N HIS A 150 -0.09 -1.08 -5.80
CA HIS A 150 0.32 -2.19 -6.66
C HIS A 150 -0.68 -3.35 -6.60
N PRO A 151 -0.87 -4.08 -7.70
CA PRO A 151 -1.65 -5.32 -7.68
C PRO A 151 -0.80 -6.51 -7.20
N CYS A 152 -0.14 -6.37 -6.05
CA CYS A 152 0.73 -7.36 -5.42
C CYS A 152 1.97 -7.73 -6.24
N ILE A 153 2.27 -6.97 -7.27
CA ILE A 153 3.53 -7.00 -8.05
C ILE A 153 3.94 -5.56 -8.35
N ASN A 154 5.20 -5.34 -8.69
CA ASN A 154 5.72 -3.99 -8.90
C ASN A 154 5.96 -3.62 -10.38
N THR A 155 5.34 -4.34 -11.30
CA THR A 155 5.39 -4.07 -12.74
C THR A 155 4.06 -3.55 -13.28
N SER A 156 3.13 -3.26 -12.39
CA SER A 156 1.88 -2.55 -12.68
C SER A 156 1.52 -1.68 -11.49
N SER A 157 0.77 -0.62 -11.75
CA SER A 157 0.24 0.27 -10.73
C SER A 157 -1.23 0.53 -11.00
N LEU A 158 -2.01 0.62 -9.95
CA LEU A 158 -3.46 0.79 -10.02
C LEU A 158 -3.88 2.09 -9.34
N LYS A 159 -4.94 2.69 -9.88
CA LYS A 159 -5.67 3.78 -9.25
C LYS A 159 -7.05 3.28 -8.90
N ILE A 160 -7.41 3.33 -7.62
CA ILE A 160 -8.67 2.83 -7.10
C ILE A 160 -9.28 3.89 -6.19
N ARG A 161 -10.60 4.03 -6.19
CA ARG A 161 -11.28 4.95 -5.28
C ARG A 161 -11.04 4.53 -3.84
N THR A 162 -10.67 5.49 -3.01
CA THR A 162 -10.46 5.26 -1.57
C THR A 162 -11.69 4.63 -0.94
N GLU A 163 -12.87 5.14 -1.26
CA GLU A 163 -14.13 4.62 -0.76
C GLU A 163 -14.33 3.14 -1.10
N ASP A 164 -13.94 2.72 -2.31
CA ASP A 164 -14.06 1.32 -2.73
C ASP A 164 -13.12 0.42 -1.95
N ILE A 165 -11.91 0.89 -1.66
CA ILE A 165 -10.98 0.13 -0.81
C ILE A 165 -11.55 -0.02 0.60
N LEU A 166 -11.99 1.08 1.20
CA LEU A 166 -12.44 1.07 2.60
C LEU A 166 -13.76 0.34 2.79
N ASN A 167 -14.75 0.59 1.92
CA ASN A 167 -16.12 0.15 2.14
C ASN A 167 -16.50 -1.12 1.38
N VAL A 168 -15.74 -1.50 0.36
CA VAL A 168 -16.02 -2.71 -0.43
C VAL A 168 -14.91 -3.75 -0.25
N PHE A 169 -13.67 -3.42 -0.60
CA PHE A 169 -12.56 -4.37 -0.51
C PHE A 169 -12.31 -4.83 0.94
N LEU A 170 -12.10 -3.91 1.87
CA LEU A 170 -11.82 -4.26 3.27
C LEU A 170 -13.00 -4.92 3.94
N LYS A 171 -14.21 -4.55 3.58
CA LYS A 171 -15.41 -5.21 4.08
C LYS A 171 -15.44 -6.68 3.63
N HIS A 172 -15.09 -6.94 2.38
CA HIS A 172 -15.00 -8.30 1.86
C HIS A 172 -13.94 -9.13 2.57
N THR A 173 -12.75 -8.56 2.77
CA THR A 173 -11.65 -9.28 3.45
C THR A 173 -11.89 -9.39 4.97
N GLY A 174 -12.78 -8.59 5.53
CA GLY A 174 -13.05 -8.60 6.96
C GLY A 174 -12.04 -7.80 7.79
N HIS A 175 -11.25 -6.94 7.16
CA HIS A 175 -10.28 -6.11 7.86
C HIS A 175 -10.88 -4.76 8.21
N THR A 176 -10.62 -4.31 9.44
CA THR A 176 -10.82 -2.93 9.86
C THR A 176 -9.48 -2.21 9.87
N TRP A 177 -9.46 -0.93 10.15
CA TRP A 177 -8.21 -0.19 10.22
C TRP A 177 -8.16 0.73 11.41
N THR A 178 -6.92 1.07 11.82
CA THR A 178 -6.65 2.10 12.82
C THR A 178 -6.07 3.30 12.09
N THR A 179 -6.56 4.49 12.40
CA THR A 179 -6.07 5.74 11.82
C THR A 179 -4.94 6.31 12.66
N VAL A 180 -3.86 6.76 12.01
CA VAL A 180 -2.76 7.48 12.65
C VAL A 180 -2.59 8.83 11.98
N ASP A 181 -2.06 9.79 12.72
CA ASP A 181 -1.74 11.11 12.19
C ASP A 181 -0.24 11.35 12.38
N LEU A 182 0.51 11.17 11.30
CA LEU A 182 1.96 11.29 11.31
C LEU A 182 2.45 12.71 10.97
N SER A 183 1.55 13.61 10.60
CA SER A 183 1.90 14.99 10.28
C SER A 183 2.28 15.81 11.52
N LEU A 184 1.77 15.45 12.70
CA LEU A 184 2.01 16.19 13.96
C LEU A 184 3.44 16.08 14.45
N ILE A 185 4.20 15.10 13.99
CA ILE A 185 5.52 14.77 14.49
C ILE A 185 6.56 15.79 14.07
N HIS A 186 6.38 16.44 12.95
CA HIS A 186 7.32 17.44 12.43
C HIS A 186 7.26 18.78 13.15
N ILE A 187 6.23 19.00 13.96
CA ILE A 187 5.98 20.28 14.62
C ILE A 187 6.53 20.30 16.05
N SER A 188 6.58 19.18 16.75
CA SER A 188 6.90 19.14 18.18
C SER A 188 8.40 19.02 18.49
N GLU A 189 9.21 18.40 17.63
CA GLU A 189 10.63 18.19 17.92
C GLU A 189 11.49 19.46 17.90
N PRO A 190 11.39 20.34 16.89
CA PRO A 190 12.18 21.58 16.89
C PRO A 190 11.91 22.46 18.09
N THR A 191 10.68 22.49 18.58
CA THR A 191 10.28 23.33 19.70
C THR A 191 10.88 22.83 21.03
N ARG A 192 11.05 21.54 21.19
CA ARG A 192 11.67 20.97 22.41
C ARG A 192 13.14 21.31 22.50
N HIS A 193 13.84 21.35 21.40
CA HIS A 193 15.27 21.62 21.38
C HIS A 193 15.62 23.09 21.48
N SER A 194 14.66 23.96 21.29
CA SER A 194 14.86 25.40 21.45
C SER A 194 14.76 25.84 22.92
N LEU A 195 14.36 24.95 23.80
CA LEU A 195 14.29 25.19 25.21
C LEU A 195 15.53 24.66 25.92
#